data_9def0c398e080c2211dd87c841860a15
#
_entry.id   9def0c398e080c2211dd87c841860a15
#
_cell.length_a   1.000
_cell.length_b   1.000
_cell.length_c   1.000
_cell.angle_alpha   90.00
_cell.angle_beta   90.00
_cell.angle_gamma   90.00
#
_symmetry.space_group_name_H-M   'P 1'
#
loop_
_entity.id
_entity.type
_entity.pdbx_description
1 polymer ?
#
loop_
_entity_poly.entity_id
_entity_poly.type
_entity_poly.pdbx_seq_one_letter_code
_entity_poly.pdbx_strand_id
1 'polypeptide(L)' 'MDTKRLRDLREDNDKTQQQIADMLNMHRSVYRRYESGEREIPVWAVIKLAGYYRVSTDYLLGLTDDPARR' A
#
# COMPACT_ATOMS: atom_id res chain seq x y z
N MET A 1 -11.89 4.51 -2.41
CA MET A 1 -10.71 4.43 -1.50
C MET A 1 -9.59 5.24 -2.11
N ASP A 2 -8.91 6.05 -1.29
CA ASP A 2 -7.77 6.83 -1.76
C ASP A 2 -6.53 5.94 -1.83
N THR A 3 -5.93 5.80 -3.00
CA THR A 3 -4.76 4.95 -3.23
C THR A 3 -3.45 5.74 -3.29
N LYS A 4 -3.52 7.05 -3.12
CA LYS A 4 -2.35 7.93 -3.25
C LYS A 4 -1.23 7.54 -2.26
N ARG A 5 -1.58 7.14 -1.05
CA ARG A 5 -0.59 6.78 -0.04
C ARG A 5 0.16 5.50 -0.33
N LEU A 6 -0.43 4.58 -1.09
CA LEU A 6 0.27 3.37 -1.54
C LEU A 6 1.52 3.76 -2.32
N ARG A 7 1.35 4.64 -3.29
CA ARG A 7 2.44 5.12 -4.12
C ARG A 7 3.41 5.99 -3.32
N ASP A 8 2.89 6.94 -2.53
CA ASP A 8 3.72 7.85 -1.75
C ASP A 8 4.64 7.09 -0.80
N LEU A 9 4.10 6.12 -0.06
CA LEU A 9 4.89 5.32 0.87
C LEU A 9 5.91 4.45 0.14
N ARG A 10 5.53 3.89 -1.00
CA ARG A 10 6.45 3.10 -1.81
C ARG A 10 7.62 3.95 -2.28
N GLU A 11 7.37 5.13 -2.83
CA GLU A 11 8.40 6.04 -3.31
C GLU A 11 9.27 6.56 -2.17
N ASP A 12 8.67 6.91 -1.03
CA ASP A 12 9.39 7.37 0.16
C ASP A 12 10.36 6.33 0.70
N ASN A 13 10.07 5.05 0.48
CA ASN A 13 10.92 3.94 0.90
C ASN A 13 11.83 3.41 -0.22
N ASP A 14 11.91 4.14 -1.33
CA ASP A 14 12.74 3.78 -2.49
C ASP A 14 12.46 2.39 -3.04
N LYS A 15 11.18 2.00 -3.07
CA LYS A 15 10.76 0.69 -3.57
C LYS A 15 10.10 0.81 -4.94
N THR A 16 10.34 -0.21 -5.78
CA THR A 16 9.66 -0.32 -7.07
C THR A 16 8.32 -1.05 -6.90
N GLN A 17 7.42 -0.90 -7.87
CA GLN A 17 6.18 -1.67 -7.89
C GLN A 17 6.46 -3.18 -7.87
N GLN A 18 7.51 -3.62 -8.57
CA GLN A 18 7.89 -5.03 -8.60
C GLN A 18 8.30 -5.53 -7.21
N GLN A 19 9.07 -4.75 -6.47
CA GLN A 19 9.49 -5.13 -5.12
C GLN A 19 8.31 -5.29 -4.18
N ILE A 20 7.33 -4.38 -4.26
CA ILE A 20 6.14 -4.47 -3.43
C ILE A 20 5.25 -5.64 -3.87
N ALA A 21 5.09 -5.83 -5.18
CA ALA A 21 4.34 -6.98 -5.70
C ALA A 21 4.96 -8.30 -5.22
N ASP A 22 6.28 -8.41 -5.27
CA ASP A 22 6.99 -9.61 -4.79
C ASP A 22 6.75 -9.82 -3.30
N MET A 23 6.79 -8.77 -2.50
CA MET A 23 6.52 -8.84 -1.07
C MET A 23 5.09 -9.30 -0.79
N LEU A 24 4.13 -8.90 -1.63
CA LEU A 24 2.74 -9.31 -1.52
C LEU A 24 2.45 -10.65 -2.24
N ASN A 25 3.48 -11.24 -2.86
CA ASN A 25 3.37 -12.49 -3.60
C ASN A 25 2.33 -12.43 -4.72
N MET A 26 2.39 -11.37 -5.51
CA MET A 26 1.51 -11.15 -6.65
C MET A 26 2.29 -10.59 -7.85
N HIS A 27 1.68 -10.62 -9.03
CA HIS A 27 2.27 -10.02 -10.22
C HIS A 27 2.28 -8.49 -10.13
N ARG A 28 3.31 -7.87 -10.69
CA ARG A 28 3.42 -6.41 -10.73
C ARG A 28 2.19 -5.77 -11.35
N SER A 29 1.63 -6.37 -12.40
CA SER A 29 0.44 -5.83 -13.08
C SER A 29 -0.78 -5.76 -12.16
N VAL A 30 -0.91 -6.71 -11.22
CA VAL A 30 -1.98 -6.71 -10.23
C VAL A 30 -1.77 -5.59 -9.21
N TYR A 31 -0.57 -5.48 -8.67
CA TYR A 31 -0.25 -4.42 -7.72
C TYR A 31 -0.41 -3.03 -8.33
N ARG A 32 0.02 -2.86 -9.59
CA ARG A 32 -0.12 -1.60 -10.30
C ARG A 32 -1.58 -1.13 -10.34
N ARG A 33 -2.51 -2.06 -10.53
CA ARG A 33 -3.94 -1.74 -10.55
C ARG A 33 -4.44 -1.25 -9.20
N TYR A 34 -3.88 -1.75 -8.11
CA TYR A 34 -4.21 -1.26 -6.78
C TYR A 34 -3.73 0.17 -6.58
N GLU A 35 -2.49 0.49 -7.01
CA GLU A 35 -1.97 1.85 -6.92
C GLU A 35 -2.74 2.85 -7.79
N SER A 36 -3.18 2.43 -8.96
CA SER A 36 -3.91 3.29 -9.89
C SER A 36 -5.38 3.49 -9.51
N GLY A 37 -5.90 2.67 -8.60
CA GLY A 37 -7.30 2.68 -8.24
C GLY A 37 -8.21 1.91 -9.17
N GLU A 38 -7.66 1.23 -10.19
CA GLU A 38 -8.44 0.38 -11.10
C GLU A 38 -9.09 -0.80 -10.38
N ARG A 39 -8.49 -1.26 -9.29
CA ARG A 39 -8.98 -2.34 -8.45
C ARG A 39 -8.86 -1.98 -6.99
N GLU A 40 -9.85 -2.41 -6.20
CA GLU A 40 -9.78 -2.27 -4.76
C GLU A 40 -8.75 -3.24 -4.18
N ILE A 41 -7.89 -2.72 -3.33
CA ILE A 41 -6.89 -3.54 -2.66
C ILE A 41 -7.57 -4.40 -1.58
N PRO A 42 -7.28 -5.71 -1.52
CA PRO A 42 -7.89 -6.56 -0.51
C PRO A 42 -7.37 -6.25 0.89
N VAL A 43 -8.20 -6.53 1.88
CA VAL A 43 -7.88 -6.20 3.28
C VAL A 43 -6.56 -6.82 3.74
N TRP A 44 -6.31 -8.09 3.39
CA TRP A 44 -5.07 -8.76 3.79
C TRP A 44 -3.82 -8.03 3.27
N ALA A 45 -3.90 -7.46 2.07
CA ALA A 45 -2.79 -6.72 1.49
C ALA A 45 -2.60 -5.36 2.20
N VAL A 46 -3.70 -4.69 2.56
CA VAL A 46 -3.65 -3.46 3.34
C VAL A 46 -2.96 -3.70 4.68
N ILE A 47 -3.34 -4.75 5.37
CA ILE A 47 -2.75 -5.11 6.68
C ILE A 47 -1.25 -5.39 6.51
N LYS A 48 -0.88 -6.14 5.48
CA LYS A 48 0.51 -6.50 5.23
C LYS A 48 1.36 -5.27 4.88
N LEU A 49 0.84 -4.39 4.04
CA LEU A 49 1.54 -3.15 3.68
C LEU A 49 1.67 -2.20 4.87
N ALA A 50 0.63 -2.07 5.69
CA ALA A 50 0.68 -1.24 6.88
C ALA A 50 1.78 -1.73 7.83
N GLY A 51 1.90 -3.04 8.02
CA GLY A 51 2.98 -3.63 8.79
C GLY A 51 4.35 -3.40 8.18
N TYR A 52 4.44 -3.54 6.87
CA TYR A 52 5.69 -3.34 6.14
C TYR A 52 6.20 -1.89 6.25
N TYR A 53 5.31 -0.92 6.09
CA TYR A 53 5.64 0.50 6.18
C TYR A 53 5.62 1.03 7.62
N ARG A 54 5.17 0.24 8.58
CA ARG A 54 5.03 0.61 9.99
C ARG A 54 4.11 1.81 10.19
N VAL A 55 2.98 1.78 9.51
CA VAL A 55 1.93 2.78 9.63
C VAL A 55 0.61 2.08 9.98
N SER A 56 -0.39 2.87 10.39
CA SER A 56 -1.72 2.31 10.64
C SER A 56 -2.42 1.98 9.31
N THR A 57 -3.36 1.04 9.34
CA THR A 57 -4.19 0.76 8.17
C THR A 57 -5.03 1.98 7.79
N ASP A 58 -5.50 2.73 8.78
CA ASP A 58 -6.26 3.96 8.54
C ASP A 58 -5.44 4.99 7.77
N TYR A 59 -4.17 5.16 8.14
CA TYR A 59 -3.27 6.06 7.43
C TYR A 59 -3.08 5.61 5.98
N LEU A 60 -2.85 4.32 5.78
CA LEU A 60 -2.65 3.76 4.44
C LEU A 60 -3.87 3.96 3.55
N LEU A 61 -5.08 3.88 4.13
CA LEU A 61 -6.35 4.05 3.43
C LEU A 61 -6.76 5.52 3.28
N GLY A 62 -5.98 6.46 3.81
CA GLY A 62 -6.29 7.88 3.73
C GLY A 62 -7.37 8.34 4.68
N LEU A 63 -7.69 7.56 5.71
CA LEU A 63 -8.74 7.90 6.68
C LEU A 63 -8.22 8.80 7.81
N THR A 64 -6.92 8.93 7.97
CA THR A 64 -6.28 9.79 8.95
C THR A 64 -4.96 10.28 8.38
N ASP A 65 -4.49 11.43 8.85
CA ASP A 65 -3.17 11.96 8.52
C ASP A 65 -2.10 11.56 9.55
N ASP A 66 -2.50 10.82 10.59
CA ASP A 66 -1.59 10.34 11.63
C ASP A 66 -1.10 8.93 11.26
N PRO A 67 0.20 8.74 10.96
CA PRO A 67 0.72 7.42 10.59
C PRO A 67 0.87 6.46 11.77
N ALA A 68 0.70 6.91 12.99
CA ALA A 68 0.96 6.09 14.18
C ALA A 68 0.14 4.81 14.17
N ARG A 69 0.80 3.71 14.42
CA ARG A 69 0.16 2.40 14.62
C ARG A 69 -0.44 2.35 16.02
N ARG A 70 -1.60 1.73 16.08
CA ARG A 70 -2.31 1.52 17.34
C ARG A 70 -2.65 0.05 17.53
#